data_b58b6314c8aa6ecd6bf9dddd664b5849
#
_entry.id   b58b6314c8aa6ecd6bf9dddd664b5849
#
_cell.length_a   1.000
_cell.length_b   1.000
_cell.length_c   1.000
_cell.angle_alpha   90.00
_cell.angle_beta   90.00
_cell.angle_gamma   90.00
#
_symmetry.space_group_name_H-M   'P 1'
#
loop_
_entity.id
_entity.type
_entity.pdbx_description
1 polymer ?
#
loop_
_entity_poly.entity_id
_entity_poly.type
_entity_poly.pdbx_seq_one_letter_code
_entity_poly.pdbx_strand_id
1 'polypeptide(L)'
;MVITFQDVSFKYVDRYLLKDASFTVTEKDKTGLMGVNGSGKSTLLKLVLGQEKPVSGNIVRSGNIQINYLEQNQVFGPTETVYSAISSRGTKDHPVPDYEIKAMLNHLKLTNYDALCKNLSGGEKKRLSLAIALLTYCDILLLDEPTNHLDQDTILWLEKFLIKWPHGLLLVTHDRYFLERVCSKMLELDHGTVYSYEANYSKYLELKEQREANQAHQEQKVRSLLKNELAWIRAGAPARSTKQKGRIQRFEKLSAIKFEKDQSLSMSSLKTRLGNDTIEIKNAAMSMDGRLLFKDFSYNLPRYSRTGIVGNNGCGKTTLFKAIMGKLKLDSGEILIGETIKIGYFAQEMEEMNPEEKVIDYISRAGDRIETLDGEISAKQLLETFLFDSTKQYSPIKVLSGGEKRRLQLLRVLMSNPNVLILDEPTNDLDIYTLEVLENYLENFKGPVLVVSHDRYFLDKICDTLLAFEGTSINKYTCTVSEYLEKEAEQEEKPKEVKTERVRTHPSTGKLRDRLAYLEKHTLALHAEIKALDDKLSTPISDYHKINDLTAEREAKAKQVEEEENEYLETLDELDKALSDV
;
A
#
# COMPACT_ATOMS: atom_id res chain seq x y z
N MET A 1 10.30 21.86 12.02
CA MET A 1 11.07 20.90 12.87
C MET A 1 11.72 19.84 11.97
N VAL A 2 12.83 19.22 12.41
CA VAL A 2 13.66 18.39 11.53
C VAL A 2 14.23 17.20 12.30
N ILE A 3 14.25 16.03 11.67
CA ILE A 3 14.97 14.85 12.13
C ILE A 3 16.10 14.59 11.15
N THR A 4 17.35 14.67 11.61
CA THR A 4 18.55 14.49 10.78
C THR A 4 19.33 13.26 11.25
N PHE A 5 19.56 12.34 10.32
CA PHE A 5 20.47 11.21 10.49
C PHE A 5 21.85 11.61 9.99
N GLN A 6 22.88 11.39 10.81
CA GLN A 6 24.27 11.71 10.51
C GLN A 6 25.12 10.46 10.68
N ASP A 7 25.54 9.86 9.56
CA ASP A 7 26.39 8.67 9.48
C ASP A 7 25.89 7.51 10.38
N VAL A 8 24.55 7.33 10.39
CA VAL A 8 23.88 6.36 11.25
C VAL A 8 24.07 4.96 10.72
N SER A 9 24.64 4.08 11.56
CA SER A 9 24.71 2.65 11.27
C SER A 9 23.92 1.86 12.31
N PHE A 10 23.18 0.86 11.84
CA PHE A 10 22.42 -0.06 12.67
C PHE A 10 22.59 -1.51 12.19
N LYS A 11 22.80 -2.43 13.13
CA LYS A 11 22.90 -3.86 12.83
C LYS A 11 21.98 -4.67 13.73
N TYR A 12 21.43 -5.73 13.18
CA TYR A 12 20.68 -6.73 13.92
C TYR A 12 21.47 -8.04 13.91
N VAL A 13 21.91 -8.49 15.09
CA VAL A 13 22.86 -9.61 15.25
C VAL A 13 24.16 -9.31 14.48
N ASP A 14 24.40 -9.96 13.33
CA ASP A 14 25.62 -9.79 12.52
C ASP A 14 25.37 -9.10 11.18
N ARG A 15 24.11 -8.73 10.87
CA ARG A 15 23.75 -8.08 9.60
C ARG A 15 23.55 -6.58 9.80
N TYR A 16 24.26 -5.77 9.04
CA TYR A 16 24.00 -4.34 8.95
C TYR A 16 22.71 -4.11 8.17
N LEU A 17 21.74 -3.41 8.78
CA LEU A 17 20.52 -2.93 8.14
C LEU A 17 20.66 -1.50 7.65
N LEU A 18 21.53 -0.70 8.31
CA LEU A 18 21.91 0.64 7.89
C LEU A 18 23.42 0.77 8.02
N LYS A 19 24.06 1.42 7.04
CA LYS A 19 25.48 1.74 7.01
C LYS A 19 25.65 3.22 6.65
N ASP A 20 26.21 3.99 7.57
CA ASP A 20 26.56 5.40 7.38
C ASP A 20 25.44 6.22 6.72
N ALA A 21 24.20 5.94 7.11
CA ALA A 21 23.01 6.56 6.54
C ALA A 21 22.91 8.03 6.98
N SER A 22 22.85 8.94 6.00
CA SER A 22 22.71 10.38 6.23
C SER A 22 21.57 10.93 5.39
N PHE A 23 20.50 11.37 6.04
CA PHE A 23 19.32 11.97 5.41
C PHE A 23 18.54 12.81 6.41
N THR A 24 17.56 13.55 5.91
CA THR A 24 16.75 14.46 6.73
C THR A 24 15.27 14.28 6.40
N VAL A 25 14.44 14.27 7.45
CA VAL A 25 12.98 14.31 7.36
C VAL A 25 12.51 15.60 8.00
N THR A 26 11.69 16.40 7.29
CA THR A 26 11.19 17.68 7.77
C THR A 26 9.68 17.66 8.00
N GLU A 27 9.17 18.62 8.75
CA GLU A 27 7.72 18.79 8.99
C GLU A 27 6.91 19.21 7.76
N LYS A 28 7.58 19.46 6.62
CA LYS A 28 6.93 19.89 5.37
C LYS A 28 7.02 18.84 4.27
N ASP A 29 7.95 17.86 4.42
CA ASP A 29 8.21 16.88 3.37
C ASP A 29 7.20 15.74 3.44
N LYS A 30 6.71 15.34 2.29
CA LYS A 30 5.97 14.09 2.11
C LYS A 30 6.92 13.08 1.49
N THR A 31 7.48 12.23 2.33
CA THR A 31 8.58 11.33 1.97
C THR A 31 8.07 9.90 1.86
N GLY A 32 8.31 9.27 0.71
CA GLY A 32 8.10 7.83 0.52
C GLY A 32 9.37 7.05 0.85
N LEU A 33 9.28 5.99 1.65
CA LEU A 33 10.40 5.11 1.98
C LEU A 33 10.27 3.79 1.21
N MET A 34 11.23 3.54 0.34
CA MET A 34 11.30 2.39 -0.55
C MET A 34 12.41 1.42 -0.13
N GLY A 35 12.27 0.16 -0.54
CA GLY A 35 13.27 -0.88 -0.32
C GLY A 35 12.65 -2.27 -0.32
N VAL A 36 13.44 -3.30 -0.60
CA VAL A 36 12.99 -4.70 -0.60
C VAL A 36 12.51 -5.14 0.79
N ASN A 37 11.66 -6.17 0.85
CA ASN A 37 11.22 -6.71 2.13
C ASN A 37 12.40 -7.29 2.91
N GLY A 38 12.49 -6.91 4.20
CA GLY A 38 13.62 -7.27 5.06
C GLY A 38 14.88 -6.39 4.88
N SER A 39 14.80 -5.28 4.11
CA SER A 39 15.90 -4.31 4.01
C SER A 39 16.11 -3.50 5.28
N GLY A 40 15.10 -3.39 6.15
CA GLY A 40 15.18 -2.61 7.39
C GLY A 40 14.28 -1.38 7.43
N LYS A 41 13.25 -1.27 6.55
CA LYS A 41 12.29 -0.15 6.52
C LYS A 41 11.64 0.08 7.89
N SER A 42 11.05 -0.95 8.49
CA SER A 42 10.41 -0.83 9.81
C SER A 42 11.43 -0.54 10.93
N THR A 43 12.68 -0.99 10.78
CA THR A 43 13.77 -0.63 11.72
C THR A 43 14.12 0.85 11.58
N LEU A 44 14.18 1.38 10.37
CA LEU A 44 14.39 2.81 10.13
C LEU A 44 13.26 3.64 10.76
N LEU A 45 12.00 3.21 10.62
CA LEU A 45 10.87 3.86 11.31
C LEU A 45 11.03 3.84 12.83
N LYS A 46 11.45 2.71 13.42
CA LYS A 46 11.73 2.61 14.87
C LYS A 46 12.88 3.51 15.32
N LEU A 47 13.90 3.70 14.49
CA LEU A 47 14.98 4.66 14.76
C LEU A 47 14.47 6.10 14.71
N VAL A 48 13.60 6.43 13.75
CA VAL A 48 12.91 7.74 13.68
C VAL A 48 12.07 7.99 14.93
N LEU A 49 11.35 6.98 15.41
CA LEU A 49 10.55 7.04 16.65
C LEU A 49 11.43 7.12 17.93
N GLY A 50 12.70 6.71 17.84
CA GLY A 50 13.58 6.61 19.01
C GLY A 50 13.36 5.36 19.86
N GLN A 51 12.65 4.38 19.33
CA GLN A 51 12.45 3.06 19.98
C GLN A 51 13.71 2.21 19.90
N GLU A 52 14.57 2.46 18.89
CA GLU A 52 15.86 1.80 18.72
C GLU A 52 16.99 2.84 18.77
N LYS A 53 18.19 2.41 19.17
CA LYS A 53 19.38 3.25 19.21
C LYS A 53 20.37 2.83 18.13
N PRO A 54 20.99 3.77 17.40
CA PRO A 54 22.02 3.43 16.43
C PRO A 54 23.26 2.82 17.09
N VAL A 55 23.98 1.99 16.35
CA VAL A 55 25.28 1.42 16.77
C VAL A 55 26.39 2.48 16.64
N SER A 56 26.31 3.30 15.59
CA SER A 56 27.19 4.45 15.36
C SER A 56 26.43 5.56 14.67
N GLY A 57 26.99 6.78 14.68
CA GLY A 57 26.35 7.98 14.17
C GLY A 57 25.37 8.61 15.14
N ASN A 58 24.73 9.69 14.72
CA ASN A 58 23.82 10.47 15.56
C ASN A 58 22.48 10.72 14.87
N ILE A 59 21.39 10.66 15.65
CA ILE A 59 20.05 11.09 15.20
C ILE A 59 19.71 12.37 15.96
N VAL A 60 19.74 13.49 15.26
CA VAL A 60 19.45 14.81 15.82
C VAL A 60 18.00 15.13 15.57
N ARG A 61 17.25 15.47 16.63
CA ARG A 61 15.87 15.94 16.58
C ARG A 61 15.83 17.39 17.03
N SER A 62 15.29 18.28 16.20
CA SER A 62 15.14 19.68 16.54
C SER A 62 13.86 19.94 17.32
N GLY A 63 13.98 20.45 18.55
CA GLY A 63 12.84 20.77 19.40
C GLY A 63 12.12 19.55 19.99
N ASN A 64 10.90 19.76 20.47
CA ASN A 64 10.04 18.72 21.05
C ASN A 64 9.08 18.19 19.97
N ILE A 65 9.62 17.49 18.95
CA ILE A 65 8.85 16.96 17.82
C ILE A 65 7.87 15.89 18.31
N GLN A 66 6.60 16.07 18.00
CA GLN A 66 5.58 15.06 18.18
C GLN A 66 5.51 14.17 16.93
N ILE A 67 5.79 12.89 17.09
CA ILE A 67 5.73 11.91 16.00
C ILE A 67 4.59 10.95 16.29
N ASN A 68 3.68 10.81 15.33
CA ASN A 68 2.63 9.80 15.40
C ASN A 68 2.95 8.66 14.43
N TYR A 69 2.62 7.44 14.83
CA TYR A 69 2.94 6.24 14.07
C TYR A 69 1.74 5.31 13.96
N LEU A 70 1.43 4.88 12.74
CA LEU A 70 0.46 3.83 12.49
C LEU A 70 1.09 2.47 12.82
N GLU A 71 0.75 1.93 13.97
CA GLU A 71 1.22 0.60 14.38
C GLU A 71 0.52 -0.52 13.59
N GLN A 72 1.30 -1.49 13.13
CA GLN A 72 0.75 -2.66 12.42
C GLN A 72 -0.17 -3.52 13.33
N ASN A 73 0.11 -3.59 14.63
CA ASN A 73 -0.63 -4.37 15.62
C ASN A 73 -0.96 -3.52 16.85
N GLN A 74 -1.89 -2.59 16.72
CA GLN A 74 -2.34 -1.79 17.85
C GLN A 74 -3.14 -2.63 18.83
N VAL A 75 -2.77 -2.58 20.11
CA VAL A 75 -3.47 -3.27 21.19
C VAL A 75 -4.50 -2.32 21.81
N PHE A 76 -5.76 -2.71 21.78
CA PHE A 76 -6.86 -1.96 22.38
C PHE A 76 -7.22 -2.52 23.75
N GLY A 77 -7.65 -1.65 24.66
CA GLY A 77 -8.14 -2.06 25.97
C GLY A 77 -9.42 -2.93 25.88
N PRO A 78 -9.68 -3.78 26.90
CA PRO A 78 -10.80 -4.72 26.86
C PRO A 78 -12.18 -4.05 26.84
N THR A 79 -12.27 -2.79 27.28
CA THR A 79 -13.51 -2.00 27.39
C THR A 79 -13.54 -0.81 26.43
N GLU A 80 -12.50 -0.61 25.61
CA GLU A 80 -12.47 0.48 24.65
C GLU A 80 -13.47 0.23 23.52
N THR A 81 -14.29 1.27 23.24
CA THR A 81 -15.15 1.33 22.05
C THR A 81 -14.42 2.04 20.90
N VAL A 82 -14.93 1.87 19.68
CA VAL A 82 -14.40 2.54 18.49
C VAL A 82 -14.28 4.05 18.72
N TYR A 83 -15.32 4.67 19.25
CA TYR A 83 -15.34 6.10 19.55
C TYR A 83 -14.35 6.47 20.67
N SER A 84 -14.40 5.75 21.82
CA SER A 84 -13.55 6.07 22.97
C SER A 84 -12.06 5.90 22.67
N ALA A 85 -11.71 4.99 21.77
CA ALA A 85 -10.34 4.76 21.35
C ALA A 85 -9.71 5.97 20.65
N ILE A 86 -10.52 6.81 20.00
CA ILE A 86 -10.05 8.06 19.36
C ILE A 86 -10.14 9.21 20.38
N SER A 87 -11.30 9.42 20.99
CA SER A 87 -11.55 10.58 21.86
C SER A 87 -10.60 10.64 23.06
N SER A 88 -10.16 9.48 23.59
CA SER A 88 -9.20 9.41 24.70
C SER A 88 -7.76 9.81 24.33
N ARG A 89 -7.43 9.91 23.04
CA ARG A 89 -6.08 10.26 22.55
C ARG A 89 -5.92 11.74 22.20
N GLY A 90 -7.02 12.52 22.21
CA GLY A 90 -6.94 13.98 22.16
C GLY A 90 -6.20 14.53 23.38
N THR A 91 -5.31 15.49 23.18
CA THR A 91 -4.63 16.21 24.27
C THR A 91 -5.43 17.45 24.66
N LYS A 92 -5.16 18.00 25.85
CA LYS A 92 -5.82 19.26 26.30
C LYS A 92 -5.56 20.43 25.35
N ASP A 93 -4.39 20.45 24.71
CA ASP A 93 -3.99 21.51 23.77
C ASP A 93 -4.51 21.28 22.35
N HIS A 94 -4.83 20.02 22.00
CA HIS A 94 -5.36 19.60 20.70
C HIS A 94 -6.47 18.55 20.93
N PRO A 95 -7.65 18.98 21.38
CA PRO A 95 -8.79 18.08 21.50
C PRO A 95 -9.27 17.69 20.09
N VAL A 96 -9.66 16.42 19.91
CA VAL A 96 -10.27 15.98 18.66
C VAL A 96 -11.77 16.23 18.75
N PRO A 97 -12.35 17.09 17.91
CA PRO A 97 -13.78 17.39 17.93
C PRO A 97 -14.62 16.15 17.57
N ASP A 98 -15.79 16.02 18.16
CA ASP A 98 -16.69 14.87 17.97
C ASP A 98 -17.11 14.68 16.50
N TYR A 99 -17.37 15.77 15.79
CA TYR A 99 -17.72 15.72 14.36
C TYR A 99 -16.59 15.20 13.49
N GLU A 100 -15.31 15.53 13.79
CA GLU A 100 -14.16 15.02 13.05
C GLU A 100 -13.99 13.52 13.27
N ILE A 101 -14.20 13.04 14.52
CA ILE A 101 -14.17 11.60 14.84
C ILE A 101 -15.21 10.86 14.01
N LYS A 102 -16.47 11.33 14.03
CA LYS A 102 -17.58 10.68 13.31
C LYS A 102 -17.36 10.73 11.79
N ALA A 103 -16.93 11.87 11.24
CA ALA A 103 -16.63 12.00 9.82
C ALA A 103 -15.51 11.03 9.38
N MET A 104 -14.42 10.98 10.15
CA MET A 104 -13.31 10.05 9.87
C MET A 104 -13.76 8.58 9.92
N LEU A 105 -14.52 8.21 10.95
CA LEU A 105 -15.04 6.84 11.10
C LEU A 105 -15.97 6.45 9.95
N ASN A 106 -16.81 7.36 9.49
CA ASN A 106 -17.69 7.13 8.33
C ASN A 106 -16.89 6.93 7.05
N HIS A 107 -15.89 7.78 6.76
CA HIS A 107 -15.00 7.60 5.61
C HIS A 107 -14.27 6.26 5.64
N LEU A 108 -13.91 5.78 6.81
CA LEU A 108 -13.27 4.48 7.01
C LEU A 108 -14.28 3.33 7.16
N LYS A 109 -15.58 3.57 6.91
CA LYS A 109 -16.65 2.57 6.96
C LYS A 109 -16.75 1.86 8.33
N LEU A 110 -16.53 2.60 9.42
CA LEU A 110 -16.65 2.16 10.82
C LEU A 110 -17.90 2.82 11.45
N THR A 111 -19.08 2.38 11.04
CA THR A 111 -20.36 3.01 11.40
C THR A 111 -20.86 2.65 12.80
N ASN A 112 -20.37 1.58 13.42
CA ASN A 112 -20.76 1.18 14.78
C ASN A 112 -19.79 1.77 15.81
N TYR A 113 -20.06 2.98 16.29
CA TYR A 113 -19.17 3.74 17.17
C TYR A 113 -19.04 3.12 18.57
N ASP A 114 -20.08 2.43 19.04
CA ASP A 114 -20.13 1.80 20.37
C ASP A 114 -19.59 0.37 20.36
N ALA A 115 -19.20 -0.15 19.20
CA ALA A 115 -18.61 -1.48 19.11
C ALA A 115 -17.33 -1.56 19.93
N LEU A 116 -17.18 -2.65 20.71
CA LEU A 116 -15.94 -2.90 21.44
C LEU A 116 -14.81 -3.25 20.49
N CYS A 117 -13.67 -2.60 20.63
CA CYS A 117 -12.50 -2.80 19.76
C CYS A 117 -12.01 -4.26 19.71
N LYS A 118 -12.22 -5.05 20.78
CA LYS A 118 -11.88 -6.47 20.82
C LYS A 118 -12.67 -7.32 19.82
N ASN A 119 -13.90 -6.90 19.49
CA ASN A 119 -14.83 -7.64 18.62
C ASN A 119 -14.63 -7.30 17.14
N LEU A 120 -13.81 -6.30 16.82
CA LEU A 120 -13.52 -5.88 15.46
C LEU A 120 -12.69 -6.94 14.73
N SER A 121 -12.97 -7.12 13.46
CA SER A 121 -12.13 -7.87 12.53
C SER A 121 -10.73 -7.24 12.38
N GLY A 122 -9.77 -7.99 11.87
CA GLY A 122 -8.42 -7.47 11.63
C GLY A 122 -8.40 -6.22 10.73
N GLY A 123 -9.22 -6.20 9.69
CA GLY A 123 -9.36 -5.05 8.79
C GLY A 123 -9.97 -3.82 9.46
N GLU A 124 -11.02 -4.01 10.28
CA GLU A 124 -11.62 -2.91 11.06
C GLU A 124 -10.67 -2.35 12.10
N LYS A 125 -9.89 -3.20 12.77
CA LYS A 125 -8.84 -2.75 13.70
C LYS A 125 -7.79 -1.88 13.01
N LYS A 126 -7.35 -2.26 11.81
CA LYS A 126 -6.41 -1.45 11.02
C LYS A 126 -7.01 -0.11 10.61
N ARG A 127 -8.27 -0.09 10.15
CA ARG A 127 -8.97 1.17 9.83
C ARG A 127 -9.11 2.08 11.04
N LEU A 128 -9.43 1.51 12.21
CA LEU A 128 -9.48 2.27 13.47
C LEU A 128 -8.10 2.82 13.85
N SER A 129 -7.04 2.02 13.72
CA SER A 129 -5.67 2.48 13.97
C SER A 129 -5.28 3.62 13.04
N LEU A 130 -5.69 3.55 11.77
CA LEU A 130 -5.49 4.62 10.80
C LEU A 130 -6.25 5.89 11.20
N ALA A 131 -7.53 5.77 11.61
CA ALA A 131 -8.31 6.91 12.12
C ALA A 131 -7.60 7.61 13.28
N ILE A 132 -7.10 6.84 14.25
CA ILE A 132 -6.34 7.35 15.39
C ILE A 132 -5.08 8.09 14.92
N ALA A 133 -4.33 7.48 14.01
CA ALA A 133 -3.09 8.06 13.50
C ALA A 133 -3.33 9.40 12.77
N LEU A 134 -4.44 9.51 12.02
CA LEU A 134 -4.79 10.71 11.25
C LEU A 134 -5.40 11.84 12.10
N LEU A 135 -6.11 11.51 13.19
CA LEU A 135 -6.78 12.49 14.04
C LEU A 135 -5.92 12.98 15.21
N THR A 136 -4.90 12.21 15.60
CA THR A 136 -4.00 12.63 16.68
C THR A 136 -2.99 13.64 16.13
N TYR A 137 -2.87 14.82 16.79
CA TYR A 137 -1.92 15.86 16.38
C TYR A 137 -0.48 15.35 16.37
N CYS A 138 0.28 15.69 15.33
CA CYS A 138 1.70 15.41 15.21
C CYS A 138 2.39 16.39 14.25
N ASP A 139 3.70 16.59 14.43
CA ASP A 139 4.55 17.33 13.50
C ASP A 139 4.97 16.44 12.31
N ILE A 140 5.14 15.13 12.56
CA ILE A 140 5.49 14.13 11.55
C ILE A 140 4.63 12.90 11.76
N LEU A 141 3.94 12.49 10.71
CA LEU A 141 3.13 11.28 10.65
C LEU A 141 3.92 10.16 9.97
N LEU A 142 4.03 9.01 10.62
CA LEU A 142 4.64 7.80 10.08
C LEU A 142 3.54 6.80 9.74
N LEU A 143 3.47 6.39 8.49
CA LEU A 143 2.50 5.38 8.02
C LEU A 143 3.25 4.19 7.42
N ASP A 144 3.03 3.00 7.99
CA ASP A 144 3.60 1.74 7.50
C ASP A 144 2.48 0.90 6.87
N GLU A 145 2.49 0.79 5.54
CA GLU A 145 1.51 0.11 4.70
C GLU A 145 0.04 0.50 4.99
N PRO A 146 -0.31 1.80 4.90
CA PRO A 146 -1.66 2.27 5.24
C PRO A 146 -2.73 1.84 4.24
N THR A 147 -2.36 1.51 3.00
CA THR A 147 -3.27 1.10 1.93
C THR A 147 -3.70 -0.36 2.01
N ASN A 148 -2.97 -1.18 2.78
CA ASN A 148 -3.27 -2.60 2.92
C ASN A 148 -4.63 -2.83 3.59
N HIS A 149 -5.47 -3.69 2.98
CA HIS A 149 -6.83 -4.04 3.41
C HIS A 149 -7.87 -2.91 3.31
N LEU A 150 -7.54 -1.80 2.65
CA LEU A 150 -8.50 -0.77 2.28
C LEU A 150 -9.09 -1.09 0.90
N ASP A 151 -10.35 -0.72 0.69
CA ASP A 151 -10.94 -0.74 -0.64
C ASP A 151 -10.54 0.51 -1.44
N GLN A 152 -10.79 0.48 -2.75
CA GLN A 152 -10.33 1.54 -3.66
C GLN A 152 -10.90 2.91 -3.30
N ASP A 153 -12.17 3.00 -2.89
CA ASP A 153 -12.80 4.28 -2.51
C ASP A 153 -12.10 4.90 -1.30
N THR A 154 -11.80 4.06 -0.30
CA THR A 154 -11.08 4.49 0.91
C THR A 154 -9.64 4.90 0.60
N ILE A 155 -8.95 4.21 -0.33
CA ILE A 155 -7.60 4.58 -0.79
C ILE A 155 -7.64 5.94 -1.50
N LEU A 156 -8.60 6.17 -2.42
CA LEU A 156 -8.77 7.45 -3.12
C LEU A 156 -9.06 8.61 -2.15
N TRP A 157 -9.89 8.36 -1.15
CA TRP A 157 -10.16 9.34 -0.11
C TRP A 157 -8.88 9.65 0.70
N LEU A 158 -8.14 8.61 1.12
CA LEU A 158 -6.90 8.76 1.89
C LEU A 158 -5.83 9.51 1.08
N GLU A 159 -5.69 9.25 -0.22
CA GLU A 159 -4.84 10.04 -1.12
C GLU A 159 -5.17 11.54 -1.04
N LYS A 160 -6.45 11.89 -1.29
CA LYS A 160 -6.93 13.28 -1.27
C LYS A 160 -6.69 13.94 0.10
N PHE A 161 -6.86 13.19 1.17
CA PHE A 161 -6.63 13.64 2.54
C PHE A 161 -5.14 13.93 2.79
N LEU A 162 -4.24 12.99 2.44
CA LEU A 162 -2.81 13.14 2.65
C LEU A 162 -2.15 14.14 1.68
N ILE A 163 -2.69 14.37 0.49
CA ILE A 163 -2.25 15.47 -0.38
C ILE A 163 -2.46 16.82 0.31
N LYS A 164 -3.53 16.97 1.07
CA LYS A 164 -3.82 18.20 1.82
C LYS A 164 -3.21 18.24 3.22
N TRP A 165 -2.55 17.15 3.65
CA TRP A 165 -1.95 17.03 4.98
C TRP A 165 -0.90 18.13 5.21
N PRO A 166 -1.04 18.97 6.26
CA PRO A 166 -0.20 20.17 6.42
C PRO A 166 1.16 19.88 7.07
N HIS A 167 1.34 18.70 7.68
CA HIS A 167 2.52 18.32 8.43
C HIS A 167 3.41 17.33 7.67
N GLY A 168 4.60 17.03 8.23
CA GLY A 168 5.50 16.04 7.65
C GLY A 168 4.89 14.65 7.57
N LEU A 169 5.21 13.92 6.50
CA LEU A 169 4.77 12.56 6.28
C LEU A 169 5.97 11.69 5.91
N LEU A 170 6.12 10.54 6.58
CA LEU A 170 7.01 9.47 6.15
C LEU A 170 6.17 8.22 5.92
N LEU A 171 6.08 7.80 4.67
CA LEU A 171 5.18 6.78 4.18
C LEU A 171 5.97 5.57 3.67
N VAL A 172 5.64 4.39 4.16
CA VAL A 172 6.05 3.11 3.58
C VAL A 172 4.83 2.49 2.92
N THR A 173 4.87 2.27 1.62
CA THR A 173 3.82 1.55 0.90
C THR A 173 4.35 0.97 -0.40
N HIS A 174 3.68 -0.06 -0.89
CA HIS A 174 3.93 -0.65 -2.20
C HIS A 174 2.96 -0.16 -3.28
N ASP A 175 2.01 0.70 -2.92
CA ASP A 175 1.09 1.36 -3.86
C ASP A 175 1.81 2.51 -4.60
N ARG A 176 2.13 2.25 -5.86
CA ARG A 176 2.93 3.17 -6.71
C ARG A 176 2.16 4.44 -7.07
N TYR A 177 0.84 4.34 -7.32
CA TYR A 177 0.02 5.53 -7.57
C TYR A 177 -0.11 6.40 -6.33
N PHE A 178 -0.23 5.78 -5.17
CA PHE A 178 -0.25 6.49 -3.92
C PHE A 178 1.05 7.26 -3.66
N LEU A 179 2.20 6.62 -3.92
CA LEU A 179 3.52 7.27 -3.83
C LEU A 179 3.65 8.41 -4.83
N GLU A 180 3.22 8.20 -6.09
CA GLU A 180 3.28 9.22 -7.14
C GLU A 180 2.51 10.49 -6.79
N ARG A 181 1.31 10.33 -6.22
CA ARG A 181 0.41 11.45 -5.96
C ARG A 181 0.67 12.15 -4.63
N VAL A 182 1.10 11.42 -3.62
CA VAL A 182 1.24 11.95 -2.25
C VAL A 182 2.66 12.41 -1.96
N CYS A 183 3.69 11.68 -2.44
CA CYS A 183 5.07 11.93 -2.07
C CYS A 183 5.77 12.92 -3.02
N SER A 184 6.51 13.86 -2.44
CA SER A 184 7.37 14.81 -3.15
C SER A 184 8.85 14.46 -3.02
N LYS A 185 9.18 13.53 -2.14
CA LYS A 185 10.54 13.06 -1.85
C LYS A 185 10.54 11.55 -1.69
N MET A 186 11.60 10.89 -2.17
CA MET A 186 11.77 9.46 -2.04
C MET A 186 13.07 9.13 -1.31
N LEU A 187 13.00 8.21 -0.36
CA LEU A 187 14.14 7.58 0.30
C LEU A 187 14.19 6.12 -0.13
N GLU A 188 15.29 5.68 -0.69
CA GLU A 188 15.52 4.28 -1.05
C GLU A 188 16.50 3.64 -0.09
N LEU A 189 16.09 2.57 0.57
CA LEU A 189 16.96 1.74 1.40
C LEU A 189 17.42 0.52 0.60
N ASP A 190 18.66 0.58 0.13
CA ASP A 190 19.27 -0.43 -0.69
C ASP A 190 20.58 -0.92 -0.08
N HIS A 191 20.69 -2.24 0.21
CA HIS A 191 21.85 -2.90 0.82
C HIS A 191 22.46 -2.16 2.05
N GLY A 192 21.57 -1.53 2.86
CA GLY A 192 21.96 -0.78 4.06
C GLY A 192 22.33 0.67 3.79
N THR A 193 22.41 1.11 2.56
CA THR A 193 22.63 2.51 2.17
C THR A 193 21.29 3.19 1.91
N VAL A 194 21.15 4.44 2.36
CA VAL A 194 19.96 5.26 2.10
C VAL A 194 20.29 6.29 1.03
N TYR A 195 19.55 6.24 -0.07
CA TYR A 195 19.60 7.22 -1.14
C TYR A 195 18.40 8.16 -1.04
N SER A 196 18.62 9.45 -1.14
CA SER A 196 17.57 10.47 -1.09
C SER A 196 17.39 11.13 -2.45
N TYR A 197 16.13 11.20 -2.91
CA TYR A 197 15.73 11.81 -4.17
C TYR A 197 14.66 12.86 -3.91
N GLU A 198 14.90 14.10 -4.27
CA GLU A 198 13.91 15.18 -4.24
C GLU A 198 13.02 15.08 -5.50
N ALA A 199 12.16 14.05 -5.50
CA ALA A 199 11.38 13.65 -6.66
C ALA A 199 10.16 12.83 -6.25
N ASN A 200 9.09 12.83 -7.09
CA ASN A 200 7.99 11.87 -7.03
C ASN A 200 8.44 10.47 -7.49
N TYR A 201 7.54 9.50 -7.43
CA TYR A 201 7.88 8.09 -7.73
C TYR A 201 8.37 7.90 -9.18
N SER A 202 7.71 8.47 -10.17
CA SER A 202 8.11 8.33 -11.59
C SER A 202 9.50 8.90 -11.83
N LYS A 203 9.78 10.08 -11.32
CA LYS A 203 11.10 10.71 -11.47
C LYS A 203 12.18 9.99 -10.66
N TYR A 204 11.83 9.44 -9.51
CA TYR A 204 12.73 8.57 -8.75
C TYR A 204 13.19 7.36 -9.58
N LEU A 205 12.27 6.67 -10.29
CA LEU A 205 12.64 5.53 -11.14
C LEU A 205 13.67 5.90 -12.20
N GLU A 206 13.49 7.04 -12.90
CA GLU A 206 14.46 7.51 -13.87
C GLU A 206 15.84 7.79 -13.23
N LEU A 207 15.86 8.45 -12.07
CA LEU A 207 17.09 8.76 -11.35
C LEU A 207 17.79 7.51 -10.82
N LYS A 208 17.01 6.52 -10.37
CA LYS A 208 17.51 5.21 -9.96
C LYS A 208 18.17 4.48 -11.12
N GLU A 209 17.50 4.39 -12.27
CA GLU A 209 18.04 3.75 -13.48
C GLU A 209 19.36 4.42 -13.91
N GLN A 210 19.40 5.76 -13.91
CA GLN A 210 20.63 6.50 -14.21
C GLN A 210 21.76 6.19 -13.21
N ARG A 211 21.45 6.10 -11.91
CA ARG A 211 22.42 5.72 -10.88
C ARG A 211 22.98 4.33 -11.13
N GLU A 212 22.09 3.35 -11.35
CA GLU A 212 22.47 1.95 -11.60
C GLU A 212 23.30 1.80 -12.88
N ALA A 213 22.89 2.46 -13.97
CA ALA A 213 23.67 2.49 -15.22
C ALA A 213 25.08 3.07 -15.01
N ASN A 214 25.20 4.17 -14.25
CA ASN A 214 26.49 4.77 -13.91
C ASN A 214 27.35 3.83 -13.04
N GLN A 215 26.74 3.15 -12.07
CA GLN A 215 27.43 2.16 -11.23
C GLN A 215 27.92 0.99 -12.06
N ALA A 216 27.06 0.40 -12.93
CA ALA A 216 27.44 -0.68 -13.83
C ALA A 216 28.60 -0.29 -14.76
N HIS A 217 28.57 0.94 -15.29
CA HIS A 217 29.66 1.46 -16.14
C HIS A 217 30.97 1.62 -15.35
N GLN A 218 30.91 2.11 -14.11
CA GLN A 218 32.07 2.19 -13.22
C GLN A 218 32.63 0.80 -12.89
N GLU A 219 31.75 -0.17 -12.57
CA GLU A 219 32.16 -1.56 -12.36
C GLU A 219 32.87 -2.16 -13.56
N GLN A 220 32.33 -1.97 -14.77
CA GLN A 220 32.94 -2.47 -15.98
C GLN A 220 34.34 -1.86 -16.20
N LYS A 221 34.51 -0.57 -15.91
CA LYS A 221 35.82 0.09 -15.94
C LYS A 221 36.77 -0.52 -14.92
N VAL A 222 36.34 -0.72 -13.67
CA VAL A 222 37.19 -1.31 -12.61
C VAL A 222 37.56 -2.75 -12.98
N ARG A 223 36.59 -3.57 -13.45
CA ARG A 223 36.87 -4.94 -13.90
C ARG A 223 37.87 -4.98 -15.07
N SER A 224 37.76 -4.06 -16.03
CA SER A 224 38.70 -3.93 -17.12
C SER A 224 40.11 -3.56 -16.64
N LEU A 225 40.21 -2.61 -15.70
CA LEU A 225 41.48 -2.24 -15.08
C LEU A 225 42.10 -3.40 -14.29
N LEU A 226 41.29 -4.11 -13.47
CA LEU A 226 41.73 -5.30 -12.75
C LEU A 226 42.27 -6.38 -13.72
N LYS A 227 41.55 -6.65 -14.82
CA LYS A 227 41.98 -7.61 -15.85
C LYS A 227 43.33 -7.22 -16.43
N ASN A 228 43.52 -5.94 -16.75
CA ASN A 228 44.76 -5.43 -17.30
C ASN A 228 45.93 -5.47 -16.31
N GLU A 229 45.70 -5.10 -15.06
CA GLU A 229 46.71 -5.18 -13.99
C GLU A 229 47.05 -6.65 -13.66
N LEU A 230 46.07 -7.56 -13.65
CA LEU A 230 46.27 -8.98 -13.43
C LEU A 230 47.07 -9.63 -14.58
N ALA A 231 46.79 -9.26 -15.83
CA ALA A 231 47.56 -9.71 -17.00
C ALA A 231 49.03 -9.24 -16.92
N TRP A 232 49.24 -7.99 -16.49
CA TRP A 232 50.58 -7.44 -16.30
C TRP A 232 51.34 -8.15 -15.17
N ILE A 233 50.69 -8.44 -14.02
CA ILE A 233 51.29 -9.20 -12.91
C ILE A 233 51.67 -10.61 -13.37
N ARG A 234 50.79 -11.31 -14.15
CA ARG A 234 51.04 -12.66 -14.65
C ARG A 234 52.16 -12.71 -15.70
N ALA A 235 52.33 -11.64 -16.45
CA ALA A 235 53.41 -11.55 -17.46
C ALA A 235 54.82 -11.45 -16.88
N GLY A 236 55.01 -11.52 -15.55
CA GLY A 236 56.30 -11.58 -14.90
C GLY A 236 57.09 -10.29 -15.07
N ALA A 237 56.53 -9.16 -14.64
CA ALA A 237 57.22 -7.87 -14.73
C ALA A 237 58.60 -7.91 -14.01
N PRO A 238 59.69 -7.39 -14.64
CA PRO A 238 61.01 -7.47 -14.09
C PRO A 238 61.11 -6.75 -12.74
N ALA A 239 61.52 -7.52 -11.73
CA ALA A 239 61.55 -7.13 -10.34
C ALA A 239 62.63 -6.09 -10.08
N ARG A 240 62.37 -4.81 -10.09
CA ARG A 240 63.18 -3.78 -9.40
C ARG A 240 62.80 -2.34 -9.79
N SER A 241 61.57 -1.87 -9.50
CA SER A 241 61.31 -0.43 -9.54
C SER A 241 60.21 0.00 -8.58
N THR A 242 60.30 1.23 -8.05
CA THR A 242 59.28 1.86 -7.17
C THR A 242 57.90 1.94 -7.84
N LYS A 243 57.84 1.98 -9.18
CA LYS A 243 56.60 1.94 -9.97
C LYS A 243 55.82 0.62 -9.84
N GLN A 244 56.51 -0.48 -9.53
CA GLN A 244 55.90 -1.80 -9.35
C GLN A 244 55.13 -1.90 -8.05
N LYS A 245 55.66 -1.37 -6.94
CA LYS A 245 54.93 -1.32 -5.65
C LYS A 245 53.65 -0.52 -5.75
N GLY A 246 53.67 0.60 -6.47
CA GLY A 246 52.47 1.41 -6.68
C GLY A 246 51.35 0.70 -7.51
N ARG A 247 51.73 -0.13 -8.51
CA ARG A 247 50.77 -0.92 -9.28
C ARG A 247 50.19 -2.07 -8.48
N ILE A 248 50.98 -2.77 -7.68
CA ILE A 248 50.52 -3.82 -6.78
C ILE A 248 49.55 -3.23 -5.77
N GLN A 249 49.89 -2.13 -5.13
CA GLN A 249 48.99 -1.44 -4.21
C GLN A 249 47.68 -0.98 -4.87
N ARG A 250 47.71 -0.55 -6.12
CA ARG A 250 46.52 -0.20 -6.90
C ARG A 250 45.66 -1.44 -7.20
N PHE A 251 46.31 -2.56 -7.56
CA PHE A 251 45.61 -3.82 -7.78
C PHE A 251 44.93 -4.31 -6.47
N GLU A 252 45.65 -4.26 -5.35
CA GLU A 252 45.09 -4.61 -4.03
C GLU A 252 43.88 -3.73 -3.66
N LYS A 253 44.00 -2.42 -3.87
CA LYS A 253 42.88 -1.49 -3.62
C LYS A 253 41.68 -1.77 -4.55
N LEU A 254 41.92 -2.01 -5.84
CA LEU A 254 40.86 -2.33 -6.79
C LEU A 254 40.24 -3.70 -6.54
N SER A 255 41.04 -4.71 -6.13
CA SER A 255 40.55 -6.05 -5.79
C SER A 255 39.77 -6.11 -4.49
N ALA A 256 39.97 -5.14 -3.58
CA ALA A 256 39.20 -5.00 -2.33
C ALA A 256 37.77 -4.47 -2.57
N ILE A 257 37.49 -3.87 -3.74
CA ILE A 257 36.17 -3.41 -4.11
C ILE A 257 35.31 -4.65 -4.44
N LYS A 258 34.37 -4.96 -3.57
CA LYS A 258 33.38 -6.02 -3.80
C LYS A 258 32.19 -5.42 -4.55
N PHE A 259 31.90 -5.97 -5.71
CA PHE A 259 30.68 -5.67 -6.47
C PHE A 259 29.64 -6.76 -6.16
N GLU A 260 28.46 -6.38 -5.73
CA GLU A 260 27.34 -7.28 -5.61
C GLU A 260 26.79 -7.54 -7.02
N LYS A 261 26.46 -8.79 -7.32
CA LYS A 261 25.88 -9.15 -8.61
C LYS A 261 24.39 -8.87 -8.57
N ASP A 262 23.94 -7.82 -9.21
CA ASP A 262 22.54 -7.71 -9.60
C ASP A 262 22.24 -8.72 -10.70
N GLN A 263 21.37 -9.65 -10.40
CA GLN A 263 20.87 -10.62 -11.38
C GLN A 263 19.49 -10.15 -11.85
N SER A 264 19.45 -9.28 -12.85
CA SER A 264 18.22 -9.05 -13.61
C SER A 264 18.03 -10.21 -14.58
N LEU A 265 17.19 -11.16 -14.25
CA LEU A 265 16.74 -12.21 -15.16
C LEU A 265 15.38 -11.80 -15.72
N SER A 266 15.29 -11.61 -17.04
CA SER A 266 14.00 -11.53 -17.74
C SER A 266 13.40 -12.94 -17.79
N MET A 267 12.16 -13.11 -17.31
CA MET A 267 11.45 -14.38 -17.37
C MET A 267 10.37 -14.29 -18.45
N SER A 268 10.43 -15.19 -19.42
CA SER A 268 9.40 -15.36 -20.45
C SER A 268 8.86 -16.79 -20.40
N SER A 269 7.52 -16.98 -20.50
CA SER A 269 6.93 -18.34 -20.47
C SER A 269 6.79 -18.93 -21.86
N LEU A 270 6.95 -20.26 -22.00
CA LEU A 270 6.72 -20.97 -23.23
C LEU A 270 5.25 -21.24 -23.55
N LYS A 271 4.97 -21.53 -24.84
CA LYS A 271 3.67 -21.98 -25.33
C LYS A 271 3.27 -23.31 -24.72
N THR A 272 2.44 -23.32 -23.72
CA THR A 272 1.66 -24.52 -23.37
C THR A 272 0.50 -24.69 -24.34
N ARG A 273 0.21 -25.94 -24.77
CA ARG A 273 -0.95 -26.21 -25.64
C ARG A 273 -2.24 -25.91 -24.88
N LEU A 274 -2.87 -24.79 -25.18
CA LEU A 274 -4.26 -24.48 -24.80
C LEU A 274 -5.17 -25.06 -25.88
N GLY A 275 -6.11 -25.90 -25.51
CA GLY A 275 -7.23 -26.31 -26.35
C GLY A 275 -8.09 -25.12 -26.81
N ASN A 276 -9.11 -25.32 -27.65
CA ASN A 276 -10.00 -24.23 -28.06
C ASN A 276 -10.91 -23.79 -26.91
N ASP A 277 -11.23 -24.71 -26.01
CA ASP A 277 -12.10 -24.48 -24.87
C ASP A 277 -11.28 -24.05 -23.68
N THR A 278 -11.63 -22.89 -23.13
CA THR A 278 -11.01 -22.33 -21.92
C THR A 278 -11.95 -22.53 -20.72
N ILE A 279 -12.29 -21.47 -20.01
CA ILE A 279 -13.27 -21.47 -18.92
C ILE A 279 -14.51 -20.71 -19.41
N GLU A 280 -15.64 -21.40 -19.46
CA GLU A 280 -16.93 -20.85 -19.84
C GLU A 280 -17.86 -20.85 -18.64
N ILE A 281 -18.39 -19.68 -18.29
CA ILE A 281 -19.36 -19.48 -17.20
C ILE A 281 -20.70 -19.15 -17.86
N LYS A 282 -21.78 -19.88 -17.49
CA LYS A 282 -23.14 -19.70 -18.05
C LYS A 282 -24.14 -19.42 -16.94
N ASN A 283 -24.77 -18.25 -16.98
CA ASN A 283 -25.87 -17.83 -16.12
C ASN A 283 -25.62 -18.13 -14.64
N ALA A 284 -24.39 -17.90 -14.19
CA ALA A 284 -23.95 -18.20 -12.83
C ALA A 284 -24.60 -17.23 -11.83
N ALA A 285 -25.10 -17.79 -10.73
CA ALA A 285 -25.56 -17.03 -9.58
C ALA A 285 -25.02 -17.66 -8.29
N MET A 286 -24.74 -16.83 -7.32
CA MET A 286 -24.16 -17.24 -6.04
C MET A 286 -24.63 -16.36 -4.90
N SER A 287 -25.04 -17.00 -3.81
CA SER A 287 -25.38 -16.36 -2.54
C SER A 287 -24.47 -16.90 -1.44
N MET A 288 -24.24 -16.11 -0.41
CA MET A 288 -23.46 -16.51 0.77
C MET A 288 -24.09 -15.89 2.01
N ASP A 289 -24.33 -16.70 3.03
CA ASP A 289 -24.94 -16.28 4.30
C ASP A 289 -26.28 -15.51 4.14
N GLY A 290 -27.08 -15.92 3.12
CA GLY A 290 -28.39 -15.29 2.80
C GLY A 290 -28.29 -14.00 1.98
N ARG A 291 -27.08 -13.55 1.62
CA ARG A 291 -26.85 -12.38 0.76
C ARG A 291 -26.51 -12.85 -0.65
N LEU A 292 -27.25 -12.33 -1.64
CA LEU A 292 -26.95 -12.53 -3.06
C LEU A 292 -25.68 -11.75 -3.42
N LEU A 293 -24.65 -12.44 -3.93
CA LEU A 293 -23.38 -11.84 -4.34
C LEU A 293 -23.40 -11.43 -5.81
N PHE A 294 -23.82 -12.36 -6.70
CA PHE A 294 -24.00 -12.08 -8.12
C PHE A 294 -25.06 -12.99 -8.74
N LYS A 295 -25.65 -12.55 -9.83
CA LYS A 295 -26.67 -13.28 -10.60
C LYS A 295 -26.47 -13.09 -12.11
N ASP A 296 -26.99 -14.05 -12.87
CA ASP A 296 -27.04 -14.02 -14.34
C ASP A 296 -25.67 -13.74 -15.01
N PHE A 297 -24.57 -14.12 -14.35
CA PHE A 297 -23.23 -13.86 -14.86
C PHE A 297 -22.85 -14.91 -15.91
N SER A 298 -22.54 -14.44 -17.13
CA SER A 298 -22.03 -15.26 -18.22
C SER A 298 -20.74 -14.67 -18.77
N TYR A 299 -19.71 -15.47 -18.85
CA TYR A 299 -18.41 -15.03 -19.33
C TYR A 299 -17.63 -16.19 -19.95
N ASN A 300 -17.05 -15.95 -21.12
CA ASN A 300 -16.11 -16.87 -21.74
C ASN A 300 -14.71 -16.26 -21.65
N LEU A 301 -13.78 -16.93 -20.99
CA LEU A 301 -12.41 -16.46 -20.79
C LEU A 301 -11.60 -16.66 -22.09
N PRO A 302 -11.18 -15.57 -22.77
CA PRO A 302 -10.38 -15.70 -24.01
C PRO A 302 -8.97 -16.24 -23.71
N ARG A 303 -8.38 -16.97 -24.65
CA ARG A 303 -7.11 -17.70 -24.50
C ARG A 303 -5.93 -16.89 -24.01
N TYR A 304 -5.85 -15.63 -24.36
CA TYR A 304 -4.70 -14.76 -24.05
C TYR A 304 -5.13 -13.52 -23.28
N SER A 305 -6.35 -13.52 -22.73
CA SER A 305 -6.89 -12.37 -22.02
C SER A 305 -6.15 -12.10 -20.72
N ARG A 306 -6.09 -10.85 -20.38
CA ARG A 306 -5.64 -10.33 -19.10
C ARG A 306 -6.82 -9.63 -18.44
N THR A 307 -7.53 -10.35 -17.58
CA THR A 307 -8.79 -9.88 -17.02
C THR A 307 -8.60 -9.50 -15.55
N GLY A 308 -8.75 -8.22 -15.26
CA GLY A 308 -8.82 -7.69 -13.89
C GLY A 308 -10.23 -7.79 -13.33
N ILE A 309 -10.36 -8.09 -12.05
CA ILE A 309 -11.65 -8.10 -11.35
C ILE A 309 -11.62 -7.02 -10.29
N VAL A 310 -12.55 -6.08 -10.37
CA VAL A 310 -12.66 -4.93 -9.46
C VAL A 310 -14.02 -4.91 -8.77
N GLY A 311 -14.09 -4.27 -7.61
CA GLY A 311 -15.30 -4.15 -6.80
C GLY A 311 -15.01 -4.05 -5.32
N ASN A 312 -15.99 -3.63 -4.54
CA ASN A 312 -15.87 -3.41 -3.11
C ASN A 312 -15.51 -4.68 -2.32
N ASN A 313 -15.01 -4.52 -1.11
CA ASN A 313 -14.72 -5.66 -0.24
C ASN A 313 -16.02 -6.40 0.12
N GLY A 314 -15.97 -7.74 0.04
CA GLY A 314 -17.14 -8.59 0.32
C GLY A 314 -18.18 -8.68 -0.80
N CYS A 315 -17.92 -8.15 -2.01
CA CYS A 315 -18.84 -8.29 -3.14
C CYS A 315 -18.85 -9.68 -3.80
N GLY A 316 -17.88 -10.55 -3.46
CA GLY A 316 -17.86 -11.94 -3.95
C GLY A 316 -16.72 -12.28 -4.91
N LYS A 317 -15.67 -11.46 -5.04
CA LYS A 317 -14.50 -11.70 -5.93
C LYS A 317 -13.83 -13.05 -5.65
N THR A 318 -13.39 -13.29 -4.42
CA THR A 318 -12.80 -14.57 -3.98
C THR A 318 -13.79 -15.74 -4.10
N THR A 319 -15.09 -15.48 -3.87
CA THR A 319 -16.15 -16.48 -4.02
C THR A 319 -16.28 -16.94 -5.47
N LEU A 320 -16.21 -16.02 -6.43
CA LEU A 320 -16.19 -16.33 -7.87
C LEU A 320 -14.98 -17.22 -8.20
N PHE A 321 -13.80 -16.91 -7.71
CA PHE A 321 -12.61 -17.75 -7.91
C PHE A 321 -12.76 -19.15 -7.30
N LYS A 322 -13.30 -19.25 -6.08
CA LYS A 322 -13.57 -20.55 -5.44
C LYS A 322 -14.61 -21.36 -6.23
N ALA A 323 -15.59 -20.71 -6.83
CA ALA A 323 -16.56 -21.37 -7.71
C ALA A 323 -15.89 -21.87 -9.01
N ILE A 324 -15.05 -21.06 -9.67
CA ILE A 324 -14.27 -21.48 -10.85
C ILE A 324 -13.38 -22.67 -10.52
N MET A 325 -12.76 -22.70 -9.34
CA MET A 325 -11.94 -23.80 -8.87
C MET A 325 -12.73 -25.06 -8.46
N GLY A 326 -14.08 -25.01 -8.52
CA GLY A 326 -14.94 -26.12 -8.08
C GLY A 326 -14.97 -26.33 -6.57
N LYS A 327 -14.40 -25.40 -5.78
CA LYS A 327 -14.40 -25.46 -4.29
C LYS A 327 -15.76 -25.07 -3.69
N LEU A 328 -16.56 -24.29 -4.43
CA LEU A 328 -17.92 -23.91 -4.07
C LEU A 328 -18.87 -24.23 -5.22
N LYS A 329 -20.08 -24.70 -4.89
CA LYS A 329 -21.16 -24.94 -5.88
C LYS A 329 -21.94 -23.64 -6.09
N LEU A 330 -22.28 -23.35 -7.35
CA LEU A 330 -23.18 -22.28 -7.72
C LEU A 330 -24.61 -22.58 -7.26
N ASP A 331 -25.39 -21.54 -6.97
CA ASP A 331 -26.82 -21.66 -6.71
C ASP A 331 -27.58 -21.96 -8.02
N SER A 332 -27.15 -21.35 -9.14
CA SER A 332 -27.63 -21.63 -10.48
C SER A 332 -26.53 -21.40 -11.52
N GLY A 333 -26.74 -21.94 -12.72
CA GLY A 333 -25.77 -21.87 -13.80
C GLY A 333 -24.73 -22.97 -13.76
N GLU A 334 -23.77 -22.91 -14.67
CA GLU A 334 -22.68 -23.89 -14.78
C GLU A 334 -21.35 -23.24 -15.14
N ILE A 335 -20.26 -23.89 -14.73
CA ILE A 335 -18.89 -23.52 -15.12
C ILE A 335 -18.29 -24.72 -15.85
N LEU A 336 -17.92 -24.53 -17.11
CA LEU A 336 -17.28 -25.52 -17.95
C LEU A 336 -15.79 -25.21 -18.05
N ILE A 337 -14.95 -26.17 -17.73
CA ILE A 337 -13.49 -26.05 -17.80
C ILE A 337 -12.99 -27.05 -18.83
N GLY A 338 -12.20 -26.57 -19.80
CA GLY A 338 -11.62 -27.42 -20.82
C GLY A 338 -10.68 -28.50 -20.23
N GLU A 339 -10.68 -29.71 -20.79
CA GLU A 339 -9.92 -30.86 -20.28
C GLU A 339 -8.40 -30.63 -20.22
N THR A 340 -7.87 -29.73 -21.06
CA THR A 340 -6.43 -29.39 -21.12
C THR A 340 -6.02 -28.29 -20.16
N ILE A 341 -6.97 -27.75 -19.40
CA ILE A 341 -6.74 -26.60 -18.50
C ILE A 341 -6.03 -27.05 -17.23
N LYS A 342 -4.90 -26.40 -16.95
CA LYS A 342 -4.16 -26.52 -15.71
C LYS A 342 -4.12 -25.16 -15.02
N ILE A 343 -4.98 -24.98 -14.03
CA ILE A 343 -5.12 -23.71 -13.31
C ILE A 343 -4.04 -23.61 -12.24
N GLY A 344 -3.25 -22.52 -12.27
CA GLY A 344 -2.43 -22.07 -11.16
C GLY A 344 -3.22 -21.06 -10.34
N TYR A 345 -3.57 -21.41 -9.12
CA TYR A 345 -4.33 -20.54 -8.23
C TYR A 345 -3.46 -20.02 -7.10
N PHE A 346 -3.32 -18.71 -7.03
CA PHE A 346 -2.68 -18.00 -5.92
C PHE A 346 -3.78 -17.42 -5.03
N ALA A 347 -4.01 -18.04 -3.87
CA ALA A 347 -5.08 -17.68 -2.95
C ALA A 347 -4.73 -16.46 -2.11
N GLN A 348 -5.73 -15.72 -1.66
CA GLN A 348 -5.57 -14.59 -0.74
C GLN A 348 -4.98 -15.03 0.62
N GLU A 349 -5.45 -16.17 1.16
CA GLU A 349 -4.92 -16.74 2.38
C GLU A 349 -3.71 -17.63 2.10
N MET A 350 -2.74 -17.65 3.01
CA MET A 350 -1.58 -18.53 2.90
C MET A 350 -2.00 -19.98 3.15
N GLU A 351 -1.57 -20.88 2.24
CA GLU A 351 -1.66 -22.31 2.48
C GLU A 351 -0.72 -22.73 3.62
N GLU A 352 -1.12 -23.70 4.41
CA GLU A 352 -0.27 -24.29 5.44
C GLU A 352 0.97 -24.92 4.81
N MET A 353 2.13 -24.50 5.28
CA MET A 353 3.43 -25.03 4.86
C MET A 353 4.05 -25.82 6.00
N ASN A 354 4.71 -26.93 5.69
CA ASN A 354 5.47 -27.67 6.69
C ASN A 354 6.65 -26.80 7.18
N PRO A 355 6.68 -26.38 8.47
CA PRO A 355 7.69 -25.47 8.97
C PRO A 355 9.13 -26.01 8.90
N GLU A 356 9.29 -27.32 8.96
CA GLU A 356 10.61 -27.98 8.98
C GLU A 356 11.14 -28.31 7.57
N GLU A 357 10.32 -28.13 6.54
CA GLU A 357 10.70 -28.40 5.15
C GLU A 357 11.65 -27.30 4.64
N LYS A 358 12.62 -27.66 3.81
CA LYS A 358 13.50 -26.69 3.15
C LYS A 358 12.78 -25.97 2.03
N VAL A 359 13.12 -24.71 1.84
CA VAL A 359 12.55 -23.83 0.79
C VAL A 359 12.70 -24.47 -0.60
N ILE A 360 13.87 -24.99 -0.94
CA ILE A 360 14.14 -25.61 -2.25
C ILE A 360 13.29 -26.87 -2.45
N ASP A 361 13.11 -27.70 -1.41
CA ASP A 361 12.36 -28.96 -1.51
C ASP A 361 10.85 -28.66 -1.71
N TYR A 362 10.34 -27.61 -1.05
CA TYR A 362 8.96 -27.17 -1.21
C TYR A 362 8.63 -26.75 -2.64
N ILE A 363 9.54 -26.06 -3.31
CA ILE A 363 9.38 -25.63 -4.71
C ILE A 363 9.56 -26.82 -5.66
N SER A 364 10.57 -27.66 -5.46
CA SER A 364 10.86 -28.81 -6.34
C SER A 364 9.73 -29.83 -6.38
N ARG A 365 8.86 -29.88 -5.36
CA ARG A 365 7.64 -30.72 -5.44
C ARG A 365 6.65 -30.27 -6.50
N ALA A 366 6.61 -28.98 -6.83
CA ALA A 366 5.72 -28.46 -7.87
C ALA A 366 6.30 -28.69 -9.27
N GLY A 367 7.62 -28.75 -9.38
CA GLY A 367 8.36 -29.01 -10.61
C GLY A 367 9.85 -28.72 -10.41
N ASP A 368 10.71 -29.40 -11.16
CA ASP A 368 12.15 -29.16 -11.10
C ASP A 368 12.59 -28.03 -12.04
N ARG A 369 11.85 -27.79 -13.10
CA ARG A 369 12.15 -26.80 -14.15
C ARG A 369 10.89 -26.20 -14.73
N ILE A 370 11.00 -24.94 -15.16
CA ILE A 370 10.00 -24.25 -15.97
C ILE A 370 10.61 -24.01 -17.34
N GLU A 371 9.89 -24.35 -18.39
CA GLU A 371 10.27 -24.01 -19.75
C GLU A 371 9.95 -22.53 -20.01
N THR A 372 10.93 -21.76 -20.50
CA THR A 372 10.79 -20.35 -20.88
C THR A 372 11.27 -20.12 -22.30
N LEU A 373 10.96 -18.97 -22.91
CA LEU A 373 11.45 -18.63 -24.25
C LEU A 373 12.98 -18.59 -24.33
N ASP A 374 13.63 -18.27 -23.22
CA ASP A 374 15.10 -18.14 -23.12
C ASP A 374 15.78 -19.46 -22.69
N GLY A 375 15.01 -20.55 -22.53
CA GLY A 375 15.48 -21.86 -22.09
C GLY A 375 14.79 -22.38 -20.83
N GLU A 376 15.31 -23.45 -20.25
CA GLU A 376 14.79 -24.02 -18.99
C GLU A 376 15.35 -23.27 -17.80
N ILE A 377 14.47 -22.83 -16.89
CA ILE A 377 14.82 -22.23 -15.60
C ILE A 377 14.62 -23.29 -14.51
N SER A 378 15.66 -23.59 -13.74
CA SER A 378 15.59 -24.48 -12.61
C SER A 378 14.91 -23.84 -11.40
N ALA A 379 14.38 -24.66 -10.48
CA ALA A 379 13.83 -24.21 -9.20
C ALA A 379 14.81 -23.28 -8.43
N LYS A 380 16.10 -23.60 -8.48
CA LYS A 380 17.15 -22.80 -7.85
C LYS A 380 17.25 -21.40 -8.46
N GLN A 381 17.30 -21.32 -9.79
CA GLN A 381 17.37 -20.02 -10.50
C GLN A 381 16.12 -19.19 -10.26
N LEU A 382 14.94 -19.82 -10.25
CA LEU A 382 13.68 -19.14 -9.95
C LEU A 382 13.69 -18.55 -8.54
N LEU A 383 14.17 -19.31 -7.55
CA LEU A 383 14.33 -18.82 -6.18
C LEU A 383 15.30 -17.62 -6.10
N GLU A 384 16.42 -17.68 -6.83
CA GLU A 384 17.39 -16.57 -6.91
C GLU A 384 16.75 -15.31 -7.50
N THR A 385 15.97 -15.44 -8.59
CA THR A 385 15.24 -14.32 -9.21
C THR A 385 14.27 -13.64 -8.24
N PHE A 386 13.65 -14.42 -7.34
CA PHE A 386 12.74 -13.91 -6.31
C PHE A 386 13.42 -13.65 -4.96
N LEU A 387 14.72 -13.31 -4.97
CA LEU A 387 15.52 -12.88 -3.81
C LEU A 387 15.67 -13.92 -2.69
N PHE A 388 15.63 -15.21 -3.02
CA PHE A 388 16.05 -16.26 -2.11
C PHE A 388 17.52 -16.60 -2.36
N ASP A 389 18.42 -16.07 -1.54
CA ASP A 389 19.84 -16.40 -1.60
C ASP A 389 20.11 -17.90 -1.26
N SER A 390 21.31 -18.37 -1.57
CA SER A 390 21.67 -19.78 -1.36
C SER A 390 21.47 -20.25 0.09
N THR A 391 21.65 -19.36 1.07
CA THR A 391 21.47 -19.69 2.50
C THR A 391 19.99 -19.92 2.79
N LYS A 392 19.11 -19.04 2.30
CA LYS A 392 17.67 -19.15 2.49
C LYS A 392 17.07 -20.33 1.73
N GLN A 393 17.58 -20.66 0.54
CA GLN A 393 17.10 -21.81 -0.24
C GLN A 393 17.20 -23.14 0.51
N TYR A 394 18.25 -23.31 1.31
CA TYR A 394 18.47 -24.54 2.10
C TYR A 394 18.00 -24.42 3.55
N SER A 395 17.45 -23.28 3.96
CA SER A 395 16.89 -23.11 5.30
C SER A 395 15.48 -23.69 5.41
N PRO A 396 15.01 -24.06 6.62
CA PRO A 396 13.63 -24.47 6.85
C PRO A 396 12.67 -23.28 6.73
N ILE A 397 11.44 -23.53 6.24
CA ILE A 397 10.40 -22.51 5.98
C ILE A 397 10.04 -21.70 7.24
N LYS A 398 10.19 -22.27 8.44
CA LYS A 398 9.90 -21.56 9.69
C LYS A 398 10.73 -20.29 9.89
N VAL A 399 11.91 -20.20 9.29
CA VAL A 399 12.82 -19.06 9.40
C VAL A 399 12.38 -17.88 8.51
N LEU A 400 11.52 -18.15 7.53
CA LEU A 400 11.04 -17.13 6.60
C LEU A 400 10.03 -16.19 7.26
N SER A 401 10.13 -14.90 6.91
CA SER A 401 9.11 -13.89 7.20
C SER A 401 7.79 -14.16 6.48
N GLY A 402 6.70 -13.50 6.87
CA GLY A 402 5.40 -13.61 6.21
C GLY A 402 5.46 -13.30 4.72
N GLY A 403 6.08 -12.20 4.33
CA GLY A 403 6.25 -11.81 2.92
C GLY A 403 7.12 -12.79 2.13
N GLU A 404 8.17 -13.38 2.75
CA GLU A 404 8.98 -14.43 2.10
C GLU A 404 8.19 -15.71 1.90
N LYS A 405 7.35 -16.12 2.85
CA LYS A 405 6.43 -17.25 2.68
C LYS A 405 5.43 -17.00 1.57
N ARG A 406 4.92 -15.76 1.48
CA ARG A 406 3.99 -15.35 0.41
C ARG A 406 4.65 -15.44 -0.97
N ARG A 407 5.88 -14.94 -1.11
CA ARG A 407 6.69 -15.10 -2.33
C ARG A 407 6.93 -16.56 -2.68
N LEU A 408 7.26 -17.38 -1.67
CA LEU A 408 7.48 -18.81 -1.87
C LEU A 408 6.24 -19.55 -2.39
N GLN A 409 5.06 -19.19 -1.88
CA GLN A 409 3.78 -19.72 -2.37
C GLN A 409 3.52 -19.32 -3.83
N LEU A 410 3.78 -18.05 -4.18
CA LEU A 410 3.66 -17.59 -5.57
C LEU A 410 4.58 -18.39 -6.49
N LEU A 411 5.85 -18.57 -6.11
CA LEU A 411 6.82 -19.37 -6.86
C LEU A 411 6.35 -20.79 -7.09
N ARG A 412 5.76 -21.44 -6.08
CA ARG A 412 5.20 -22.77 -6.21
C ARG A 412 4.09 -22.84 -7.27
N VAL A 413 3.20 -21.83 -7.29
CA VAL A 413 2.15 -21.74 -8.30
C VAL A 413 2.77 -21.61 -9.70
N LEU A 414 3.74 -20.74 -9.89
CA LEU A 414 4.42 -20.56 -11.18
C LEU A 414 5.19 -21.81 -11.59
N MET A 415 5.86 -22.47 -10.63
CA MET A 415 6.65 -23.69 -10.88
C MET A 415 5.79 -24.89 -11.30
N SER A 416 4.51 -24.90 -10.95
CA SER A 416 3.57 -25.95 -11.40
C SER A 416 3.31 -25.95 -12.90
N ASN A 417 3.87 -24.97 -13.64
CA ASN A 417 3.69 -24.78 -15.08
C ASN A 417 2.21 -24.73 -15.50
N PRO A 418 1.43 -23.79 -14.98
CA PRO A 418 0.01 -23.63 -15.31
C PRO A 418 -0.16 -23.06 -16.72
N ASN A 419 -1.32 -23.30 -17.36
CA ASN A 419 -1.71 -22.65 -18.60
C ASN A 419 -2.85 -21.65 -18.43
N VAL A 420 -3.41 -21.55 -17.22
CA VAL A 420 -4.33 -20.51 -16.77
C VAL A 420 -3.87 -20.04 -15.39
N LEU A 421 -3.80 -18.74 -15.16
CA LEU A 421 -3.45 -18.17 -13.86
C LEU A 421 -4.66 -17.44 -13.26
N ILE A 422 -4.93 -17.75 -12.00
CA ILE A 422 -5.91 -17.04 -11.17
C ILE A 422 -5.16 -16.49 -9.95
N LEU A 423 -5.11 -15.17 -9.83
CA LEU A 423 -4.36 -14.46 -8.79
C LEU A 423 -5.32 -13.65 -7.92
N ASP A 424 -5.42 -14.03 -6.65
CA ASP A 424 -6.29 -13.38 -5.67
C ASP A 424 -5.42 -12.53 -4.72
N GLU A 425 -5.45 -11.21 -4.90
CA GLU A 425 -4.64 -10.22 -4.19
C GLU A 425 -3.13 -10.58 -4.17
N PRO A 426 -2.50 -10.75 -5.36
CA PRO A 426 -1.10 -11.15 -5.42
C PRO A 426 -0.15 -10.03 -4.96
N THR A 427 -0.61 -8.80 -4.95
CA THR A 427 0.18 -7.62 -4.61
C THR A 427 0.37 -7.42 -3.10
N ASN A 428 -0.52 -8.02 -2.28
CA ASN A 428 -0.42 -7.93 -0.83
C ASN A 428 0.84 -8.62 -0.32
N ASP A 429 1.56 -7.96 0.59
CA ASP A 429 2.78 -8.45 1.24
C ASP A 429 3.99 -8.67 0.30
N LEU A 430 3.88 -8.32 -1.00
CA LEU A 430 5.01 -8.34 -1.94
C LEU A 430 5.68 -6.97 -2.00
N ASP A 431 7.00 -6.94 -2.07
CA ASP A 431 7.73 -5.71 -2.33
C ASP A 431 7.72 -5.36 -3.83
N ILE A 432 8.02 -4.10 -4.14
CA ILE A 432 7.95 -3.56 -5.50
C ILE A 432 8.88 -4.33 -6.45
N TYR A 433 10.07 -4.77 -6.02
CA TYR A 433 10.95 -5.58 -6.84
C TYR A 433 10.31 -6.93 -7.22
N THR A 434 9.72 -7.61 -6.25
CA THR A 434 8.99 -8.87 -6.49
C THR A 434 7.78 -8.65 -7.41
N LEU A 435 7.09 -7.52 -7.27
CA LEU A 435 5.98 -7.12 -8.16
C LEU A 435 6.48 -6.90 -9.60
N GLU A 436 7.60 -6.23 -9.79
CA GLU A 436 8.21 -6.03 -11.13
C GLU A 436 8.56 -7.36 -11.79
N VAL A 437 9.13 -8.31 -11.03
CA VAL A 437 9.43 -9.66 -11.55
C VAL A 437 8.14 -10.39 -11.94
N LEU A 438 7.09 -10.30 -11.11
CA LEU A 438 5.78 -10.89 -11.40
C LEU A 438 5.14 -10.25 -12.64
N GLU A 439 5.16 -8.92 -12.75
CA GLU A 439 4.66 -8.19 -13.91
C GLU A 439 5.34 -8.64 -15.20
N ASN A 440 6.67 -8.68 -15.20
CA ASN A 440 7.45 -9.16 -16.36
C ASN A 440 7.11 -10.60 -16.74
N TYR A 441 6.89 -11.47 -15.75
CA TYR A 441 6.43 -12.83 -15.99
C TYR A 441 5.04 -12.86 -16.61
N LEU A 442 4.08 -12.09 -16.07
CA LEU A 442 2.69 -12.04 -16.54
C LEU A 442 2.57 -11.44 -17.93
N GLU A 443 3.34 -10.40 -18.27
CA GLU A 443 3.39 -9.84 -19.62
C GLU A 443 3.77 -10.88 -20.67
N ASN A 444 4.71 -11.76 -20.34
CA ASN A 444 5.21 -12.81 -21.20
C ASN A 444 4.44 -14.14 -21.10
N PHE A 445 3.50 -14.26 -20.18
CA PHE A 445 2.73 -15.48 -19.96
C PHE A 445 1.80 -15.77 -21.14
N LYS A 446 1.82 -16.98 -21.68
CA LYS A 446 1.08 -17.39 -22.90
C LYS A 446 -0.29 -18.00 -22.64
N GLY A 447 -0.88 -17.78 -21.50
CA GLY A 447 -2.24 -18.21 -21.13
C GLY A 447 -3.09 -17.07 -20.62
N PRO A 448 -4.41 -17.30 -20.39
CA PRO A 448 -5.27 -16.31 -19.76
C PRO A 448 -4.90 -16.11 -18.29
N VAL A 449 -5.08 -14.87 -17.84
CA VAL A 449 -4.86 -14.46 -16.45
C VAL A 449 -6.13 -13.79 -15.93
N LEU A 450 -6.59 -14.24 -14.77
CA LEU A 450 -7.63 -13.60 -13.99
C LEU A 450 -6.99 -13.05 -12.71
N VAL A 451 -7.15 -11.77 -12.45
CA VAL A 451 -6.51 -11.09 -11.32
C VAL A 451 -7.52 -10.29 -10.53
N VAL A 452 -7.51 -10.47 -9.21
CA VAL A 452 -8.09 -9.51 -8.26
C VAL A 452 -6.94 -8.78 -7.59
N SER A 453 -6.93 -7.46 -7.63
CA SER A 453 -5.97 -6.64 -6.88
C SER A 453 -6.54 -5.27 -6.55
N HIS A 454 -6.09 -4.69 -5.46
CA HIS A 454 -6.31 -3.30 -5.11
C HIS A 454 -5.20 -2.37 -5.64
N ASP A 455 -4.10 -2.92 -6.14
CA ASP A 455 -3.04 -2.17 -6.81
C ASP A 455 -3.46 -1.81 -8.25
N ARG A 456 -3.88 -0.56 -8.44
CA ARG A 456 -4.31 -0.01 -9.74
C ARG A 456 -3.19 -0.03 -10.77
N TYR A 457 -1.96 0.30 -10.36
CA TYR A 457 -0.81 0.31 -11.26
C TYR A 457 -0.56 -1.08 -11.85
N PHE A 458 -0.61 -2.10 -10.99
CA PHE A 458 -0.46 -3.50 -11.40
C PHE A 458 -1.56 -3.92 -12.39
N LEU A 459 -2.82 -3.59 -12.09
CA LEU A 459 -3.94 -3.92 -12.99
C LEU A 459 -3.86 -3.17 -14.31
N ASP A 460 -3.55 -1.87 -14.30
CA ASP A 460 -3.44 -1.05 -15.52
C ASP A 460 -2.29 -1.51 -16.42
N LYS A 461 -1.22 -2.03 -15.82
CA LYS A 461 -0.08 -2.57 -16.57
C LYS A 461 -0.36 -3.94 -17.19
N ILE A 462 -1.09 -4.81 -16.47
CA ILE A 462 -1.25 -6.21 -16.87
C ILE A 462 -2.57 -6.47 -17.58
N CYS A 463 -3.67 -5.81 -17.20
CA CYS A 463 -5.01 -6.16 -17.65
C CYS A 463 -5.47 -5.28 -18.83
N ASP A 464 -6.08 -5.93 -19.83
CA ASP A 464 -6.73 -5.31 -20.99
C ASP A 464 -8.26 -5.30 -20.90
N THR A 465 -8.80 -6.05 -19.95
CA THR A 465 -10.24 -6.24 -19.73
C THR A 465 -10.52 -6.20 -18.24
N LEU A 466 -11.61 -5.57 -17.84
CA LEU A 466 -12.10 -5.53 -16.46
C LEU A 466 -13.46 -6.20 -16.34
N LEU A 467 -13.66 -6.91 -15.24
CA LEU A 467 -14.94 -7.38 -14.73
C LEU A 467 -15.25 -6.61 -13.45
N ALA A 468 -16.20 -5.68 -13.52
CA ALA A 468 -16.58 -4.85 -12.37
C ALA A 468 -17.83 -5.41 -11.68
N PHE A 469 -17.74 -5.59 -10.36
CA PHE A 469 -18.87 -5.95 -9.51
C PHE A 469 -19.67 -4.69 -9.17
N GLU A 470 -20.83 -4.53 -9.80
CA GLU A 470 -21.75 -3.42 -9.60
C GLU A 470 -23.05 -3.92 -8.97
N GLY A 471 -23.15 -3.79 -7.65
CA GLY A 471 -24.23 -4.40 -6.88
C GLY A 471 -24.23 -5.93 -6.98
N THR A 472 -25.23 -6.52 -7.61
CA THR A 472 -25.34 -7.97 -7.85
C THR A 472 -25.03 -8.37 -9.30
N SER A 473 -24.60 -7.43 -10.14
CA SER A 473 -24.23 -7.67 -11.54
C SER A 473 -22.71 -7.61 -11.71
N ILE A 474 -22.18 -8.38 -12.66
CA ILE A 474 -20.78 -8.33 -13.06
C ILE A 474 -20.72 -7.87 -14.50
N ASN A 475 -20.19 -6.67 -14.73
CA ASN A 475 -20.14 -6.05 -16.05
C ASN A 475 -18.72 -6.09 -16.62
N LYS A 476 -18.62 -6.27 -17.94
CA LYS A 476 -17.34 -6.31 -18.64
C LYS A 476 -17.02 -4.95 -19.25
N TYR A 477 -15.80 -4.47 -19.03
CA TYR A 477 -15.25 -3.24 -19.59
C TYR A 477 -13.93 -3.52 -20.29
N THR A 478 -13.67 -2.78 -21.39
CA THR A 478 -12.39 -2.82 -22.11
C THR A 478 -11.71 -1.45 -21.93
N CYS A 479 -11.21 -1.22 -20.75
CA CYS A 479 -10.53 0.02 -20.33
C CYS A 479 -9.59 -0.31 -19.17
N THR A 480 -8.72 0.63 -18.82
CA THR A 480 -7.88 0.54 -17.61
C THR A 480 -8.72 0.77 -16.35
N VAL A 481 -8.21 0.34 -15.19
CA VAL A 481 -8.89 0.59 -13.90
C VAL A 481 -8.98 2.09 -13.63
N SER A 482 -7.93 2.83 -13.97
CA SER A 482 -7.90 4.29 -13.81
C SER A 482 -9.00 4.97 -14.62
N GLU A 483 -9.16 4.59 -15.91
CA GLU A 483 -10.24 5.10 -16.77
C GLU A 483 -11.64 4.69 -16.29
N TYR A 484 -11.77 3.46 -15.74
CA TYR A 484 -13.04 2.98 -15.19
C TYR A 484 -13.46 3.83 -13.97
N LEU A 485 -12.53 4.06 -13.03
CA LEU A 485 -12.82 4.85 -11.83
C LEU A 485 -13.08 6.34 -12.13
N GLU A 486 -12.40 6.90 -13.14
CA GLU A 486 -12.69 8.27 -13.61
C GLU A 486 -14.11 8.38 -14.18
N LYS A 487 -14.54 7.41 -14.98
CA LYS A 487 -15.91 7.36 -15.52
C LYS A 487 -16.96 7.15 -14.44
N GLU A 488 -16.69 6.33 -13.43
CA GLU A 488 -17.56 6.11 -12.29
C GLU A 488 -17.72 7.40 -11.48
N ALA A 489 -16.62 8.09 -11.17
CA ALA A 489 -16.64 9.39 -10.50
C ALA A 489 -17.38 10.48 -11.30
N GLU A 490 -17.20 10.54 -12.64
CA GLU A 490 -17.95 11.46 -13.51
C GLU A 490 -19.45 11.14 -13.58
N GLN A 491 -19.83 9.87 -13.44
CA GLN A 491 -21.23 9.45 -13.42
C GLN A 491 -21.91 9.76 -12.08
N GLU A 492 -21.17 9.71 -10.97
CA GLU A 492 -21.67 10.14 -9.67
C GLU A 492 -21.81 11.67 -9.58
N GLU A 493 -20.96 12.44 -10.27
CA GLU A 493 -21.07 13.91 -10.35
C GLU A 493 -22.15 14.40 -11.31
N LYS A 494 -22.60 13.59 -12.27
CA LYS A 494 -23.73 13.95 -13.15
C LYS A 494 -25.04 13.64 -12.43
N PRO A 495 -25.89 14.65 -12.14
CA PRO A 495 -27.22 14.37 -11.61
C PRO A 495 -27.96 13.47 -12.62
N LYS A 496 -28.36 12.28 -12.19
CA LYS A 496 -29.21 11.39 -12.99
C LYS A 496 -30.44 12.18 -13.43
N GLU A 497 -30.56 12.48 -14.72
CA GLU A 497 -31.82 12.98 -15.30
C GLU A 497 -32.87 11.88 -15.13
N VAL A 498 -33.58 11.93 -14.02
CA VAL A 498 -34.75 11.10 -13.79
C VAL A 498 -35.86 11.64 -14.69
N LYS A 499 -36.28 10.86 -15.68
CA LYS A 499 -37.53 11.08 -16.38
C LYS A 499 -38.66 11.15 -15.35
N THR A 500 -39.20 12.36 -15.23
CA THR A 500 -40.23 12.73 -14.26
C THR A 500 -41.51 11.93 -14.46
N GLU A 501 -41.76 10.96 -13.59
CA GLU A 501 -43.09 10.67 -13.12
C GLU A 501 -43.33 11.45 -11.84
N ARG A 502 -44.42 12.26 -11.84
CA ARG A 502 -44.75 13.19 -10.77
C ARG A 502 -45.03 12.45 -9.47
N VAL A 503 -44.12 12.50 -8.51
CA VAL A 503 -44.34 12.15 -7.11
C VAL A 503 -43.82 13.29 -6.21
N ARG A 504 -44.60 13.58 -5.21
CA ARG A 504 -44.58 14.65 -4.20
C ARG A 504 -43.22 15.15 -3.78
N THR A 505 -43.07 16.48 -3.81
CA THR A 505 -41.91 17.29 -3.45
C THR A 505 -41.39 17.07 -2.03
N HIS A 506 -40.20 16.45 -1.92
CA HIS A 506 -39.31 16.61 -0.77
C HIS A 506 -38.35 17.80 -1.05
N PRO A 507 -37.86 18.50 -0.02
CA PRO A 507 -36.95 19.64 -0.20
C PRO A 507 -35.68 19.14 -0.93
N SER A 508 -35.28 19.84 -2.00
CA SER A 508 -34.19 19.43 -2.89
C SER A 508 -32.90 19.24 -2.10
N THR A 509 -32.23 18.08 -2.27
CA THR A 509 -30.93 17.74 -1.68
C THR A 509 -29.85 18.81 -1.91
N GLY A 510 -29.97 19.62 -2.96
CA GLY A 510 -29.17 20.80 -3.21
C GLY A 510 -29.29 21.88 -2.12
N LYS A 511 -30.52 22.17 -1.68
CA LYS A 511 -30.74 23.15 -0.60
C LYS A 511 -30.21 22.68 0.75
N LEU A 512 -30.26 21.38 1.01
CA LEU A 512 -29.70 20.78 2.23
C LEU A 512 -28.17 20.85 2.21
N ARG A 513 -27.53 20.56 1.08
CA ARG A 513 -26.07 20.73 0.91
C ARG A 513 -25.62 22.18 1.05
N ASP A 514 -26.34 23.11 0.45
CA ASP A 514 -26.06 24.56 0.58
C ASP A 514 -26.22 25.02 2.03
N ARG A 515 -27.22 24.48 2.75
CA ARG A 515 -27.44 24.77 4.17
C ARG A 515 -26.32 24.21 5.04
N LEU A 516 -25.88 22.98 4.80
CA LEU A 516 -24.74 22.38 5.49
C LEU A 516 -23.46 23.18 5.28
N ALA A 517 -23.14 23.58 4.05
CA ALA A 517 -21.97 24.39 3.75
C ALA A 517 -22.03 25.80 4.41
N TYR A 518 -23.23 26.37 4.52
CA TYR A 518 -23.43 27.63 5.24
C TYR A 518 -23.19 27.46 6.75
N LEU A 519 -23.79 26.45 7.37
CA LEU A 519 -23.66 26.17 8.80
C LEU A 519 -22.19 25.87 9.16
N GLU A 520 -21.49 25.05 8.38
CA GLU A 520 -20.08 24.75 8.58
C GLU A 520 -19.21 26.01 8.58
N LYS A 521 -19.42 26.89 7.58
CA LYS A 521 -18.68 28.16 7.47
C LYS A 521 -18.99 29.11 8.62
N HIS A 522 -20.24 29.16 9.06
CA HIS A 522 -20.68 30.08 10.10
C HIS A 522 -20.23 29.64 11.48
N THR A 523 -20.29 28.35 11.77
CA THR A 523 -19.77 27.74 13.01
C THR A 523 -18.26 27.96 13.16
N LEU A 524 -17.49 27.81 12.07
CA LEU A 524 -16.06 28.12 12.06
C LEU A 524 -15.79 29.60 12.39
N ALA A 525 -16.61 30.51 11.88
CA ALA A 525 -16.47 31.96 12.17
C ALA A 525 -16.77 32.24 13.64
N LEU A 526 -17.84 31.68 14.20
CA LEU A 526 -18.21 31.83 15.62
C LEU A 526 -17.13 31.26 16.56
N HIS A 527 -16.51 30.13 16.24
CA HIS A 527 -15.38 29.60 17.02
C HIS A 527 -14.16 30.54 17.00
N ALA A 528 -13.87 31.17 15.86
CA ALA A 528 -12.79 32.17 15.78
C ALA A 528 -13.11 33.42 16.65
N GLU A 529 -14.38 33.82 16.71
CA GLU A 529 -14.81 34.93 17.55
C GLU A 529 -14.78 34.60 19.05
N ILE A 530 -15.19 33.39 19.44
CA ILE A 530 -15.06 32.90 20.82
C ILE A 530 -13.60 32.87 21.23
N LYS A 531 -12.70 32.37 20.39
CA LYS A 531 -11.26 32.36 20.64
C LYS A 531 -10.71 33.77 20.83
N ALA A 532 -11.15 34.75 20.03
CA ALA A 532 -10.75 36.15 20.19
C ALA A 532 -11.27 36.76 21.48
N LEU A 533 -12.43 36.34 21.99
CA LEU A 533 -12.95 36.74 23.30
C LEU A 533 -12.18 36.09 24.44
N ASP A 534 -11.81 34.83 24.32
CA ASP A 534 -10.96 34.09 25.29
C ASP A 534 -9.56 34.74 25.38
N ASP A 535 -8.97 35.13 24.25
CA ASP A 535 -7.71 35.87 24.22
C ASP A 535 -7.81 37.24 24.92
N LYS A 536 -8.93 37.96 24.79
CA LYS A 536 -9.19 39.20 25.49
C LYS A 536 -9.39 38.98 26.99
N LEU A 537 -10.07 37.92 27.39
CA LEU A 537 -10.29 37.56 28.79
C LEU A 537 -9.02 37.08 29.49
N SER A 538 -8.04 36.54 28.74
CA SER A 538 -6.75 36.13 29.29
C SER A 538 -5.78 37.29 29.58
N THR A 539 -6.08 38.51 29.10
CA THR A 539 -5.31 39.72 29.43
C THR A 539 -5.77 40.30 30.75
N PRO A 540 -4.88 40.83 31.62
CA PRO A 540 -5.30 41.41 32.90
C PRO A 540 -6.18 42.66 32.68
N ILE A 541 -7.47 42.53 32.91
CA ILE A 541 -8.47 43.61 32.81
C ILE A 541 -8.78 44.07 34.23
N SER A 542 -8.58 45.37 34.54
CA SER A 542 -8.85 45.96 35.85
C SER A 542 -10.31 46.36 36.09
N ASP A 543 -11.17 46.22 35.10
CA ASP A 543 -12.58 46.65 35.14
C ASP A 543 -13.50 45.40 35.18
N TYR A 544 -14.13 45.18 36.35
CA TYR A 544 -15.02 44.03 36.61
C TYR A 544 -16.27 44.02 35.71
N HIS A 545 -16.81 45.21 35.34
CA HIS A 545 -17.97 45.29 34.44
C HIS A 545 -17.63 44.81 33.03
N LYS A 546 -16.45 45.14 32.52
CA LYS A 546 -15.99 44.65 31.22
C LYS A 546 -15.74 43.12 31.17
N ILE A 547 -15.28 42.53 32.28
CA ILE A 547 -15.12 41.08 32.38
C ILE A 547 -16.47 40.38 32.28
N ASN A 548 -17.49 40.88 33.02
CA ASN A 548 -18.85 40.32 32.98
C ASN A 548 -19.48 40.45 31.58
N ASP A 549 -19.31 41.61 30.90
CA ASP A 549 -19.86 41.80 29.57
C ASP A 549 -19.20 40.87 28.53
N LEU A 550 -17.88 40.74 28.55
CA LEU A 550 -17.16 39.82 27.68
C LEU A 550 -17.48 38.32 27.96
N THR A 551 -17.70 37.98 29.22
CA THR A 551 -18.09 36.62 29.60
C THR A 551 -19.52 36.33 29.13
N ALA A 552 -20.45 37.27 29.26
CA ALA A 552 -21.82 37.12 28.77
C ALA A 552 -21.86 37.02 27.23
N GLU A 553 -21.04 37.81 26.53
CA GLU A 553 -20.93 37.75 25.06
C GLU A 553 -20.34 36.41 24.61
N ARG A 554 -19.33 35.90 25.31
CA ARG A 554 -18.73 34.59 25.05
C ARG A 554 -19.73 33.47 25.27
N GLU A 555 -20.50 33.49 26.37
CA GLU A 555 -21.53 32.48 26.66
C GLU A 555 -22.68 32.49 25.65
N ALA A 556 -23.10 33.69 25.19
CA ALA A 556 -24.11 33.79 24.16
C ALA A 556 -23.66 33.20 22.83
N LYS A 557 -22.40 33.44 22.42
CA LYS A 557 -21.82 32.86 21.19
C LYS A 557 -21.58 31.36 21.31
N ALA A 558 -21.17 30.87 22.47
CA ALA A 558 -21.04 29.42 22.73
C ALA A 558 -22.39 28.69 22.59
N LYS A 559 -23.47 29.31 23.10
CA LYS A 559 -24.83 28.78 22.95
C LYS A 559 -25.29 28.77 21.49
N GLN A 560 -24.94 29.82 20.74
CA GLN A 560 -25.26 29.90 19.31
C GLN A 560 -24.52 28.81 18.50
N VAL A 561 -23.26 28.52 18.85
CA VAL A 561 -22.50 27.37 18.25
C VAL A 561 -23.21 26.08 18.52
N GLU A 562 -23.64 25.82 19.76
CA GLU A 562 -24.34 24.56 20.12
C GLU A 562 -25.68 24.42 19.37
N GLU A 563 -26.42 25.50 19.18
CA GLU A 563 -27.66 25.50 18.39
C GLU A 563 -27.39 25.22 16.90
N GLU A 564 -26.35 25.83 16.31
CA GLU A 564 -25.99 25.61 14.91
C GLU A 564 -25.39 24.21 14.67
N GLU A 565 -24.62 23.66 15.59
CA GLU A 565 -24.13 22.28 15.54
C GLU A 565 -25.27 21.26 15.58
N ASN A 566 -26.30 21.49 16.39
CA ASN A 566 -27.50 20.64 16.43
C ASN A 566 -28.29 20.75 15.11
N GLU A 567 -28.45 21.95 14.55
CA GLU A 567 -29.09 22.15 13.24
C GLU A 567 -28.29 21.48 12.12
N TYR A 568 -26.96 21.50 12.18
CA TYR A 568 -26.10 20.81 11.25
C TYR A 568 -26.33 19.29 11.28
N LEU A 569 -26.42 18.69 12.47
CA LEU A 569 -26.69 17.26 12.65
C LEU A 569 -28.09 16.88 12.12
N GLU A 570 -29.12 17.67 12.42
CA GLU A 570 -30.48 17.44 11.90
C GLU A 570 -30.54 17.54 10.38
N THR A 571 -29.85 18.53 9.80
CA THR A 571 -29.80 18.72 8.34
C THR A 571 -29.02 17.58 7.64
N LEU A 572 -28.01 17.05 8.31
CA LEU A 572 -27.22 15.91 7.83
C LEU A 572 -28.06 14.62 7.86
N ASP A 573 -28.82 14.39 8.93
CA ASP A 573 -29.77 13.28 9.05
C ASP A 573 -30.91 13.37 8.00
N GLU A 574 -31.38 14.57 7.68
CA GLU A 574 -32.37 14.79 6.63
C GLU A 574 -31.77 14.51 5.24
N LEU A 575 -30.51 14.90 5.02
CA LEU A 575 -29.81 14.62 3.77
C LEU A 575 -29.59 13.12 3.59
N ASP A 576 -29.19 12.41 4.64
CA ASP A 576 -28.97 10.95 4.60
C ASP A 576 -30.29 10.19 4.41
N LYS A 577 -31.38 10.62 5.02
CA LYS A 577 -32.72 10.09 4.75
C LYS A 577 -33.16 10.35 3.31
N ALA A 578 -32.92 11.57 2.80
CA ALA A 578 -33.25 11.94 1.43
C ALA A 578 -32.39 11.19 0.38
N LEU A 579 -31.19 10.73 0.76
CA LEU A 579 -30.30 9.91 -0.07
C LEU A 579 -30.60 8.40 0.04
N SER A 580 -31.15 7.96 1.18
CA SER A 580 -31.54 6.54 1.37
C SER A 580 -32.90 6.19 0.77
N ASP A 581 -33.75 7.19 0.49
CA ASP A 581 -35.05 7.04 -0.17
C ASP A 581 -34.97 7.16 -1.70
N VAL A 582 -33.75 7.28 -2.27
CA VAL A 582 -33.44 7.27 -3.71
C VAL A 582 -32.72 5.98 -4.10
#